data_24a9c9e5070aa857cd7710c035832813
#
_entry.id   24a9c9e5070aa857cd7710c035832813
#
_cell.length_a   1.000
_cell.length_b   1.000
_cell.length_c   1.000
_cell.angle_alpha   90.00
_cell.angle_beta   90.00
_cell.angle_gamma   90.00
#
_symmetry.space_group_name_H-M   'P 1'
#
loop_
_entity.id
_entity.type
_entity.pdbx_description
1 polymer ?
#
loop_
_entity_poly.entity_id
_entity_poly.type
_entity_poly.pdbx_seq_one_letter_code
_entity_poly.pdbx_strand_id
1 'polypeptide(L)'
;MEYDVIVVGGGHAGCEASLACARMGEKTLLVTINFNNIADMPCNPSIGGSAKGIVVREIDALGGEMGYCADKTHLQIKMLNVKKGPGVRSLRCQGCKVNYPKEMLKTLKETENLELKEAIVKELLVRDNKVYGILTEDGEEIHSKAVILTTGTYLNSDIMCGHEKHKGGPHGEKNSMYLSDSLAKNGI
;
A
#
# COMPACT_ATOMS: atom_id res chain seq x y z
N MET A 1 9.66 9.02 19.28
CA MET A 1 8.58 9.85 18.75
C MET A 1 7.32 9.01 18.79
N GLU A 2 6.19 9.56 19.18
CA GLU A 2 4.95 8.78 19.30
C GLU A 2 4.03 9.16 18.13
N TYR A 3 3.47 8.15 17.47
CA TYR A 3 2.48 8.27 16.41
C TYR A 3 1.12 7.73 16.90
N ASP A 4 0.05 8.22 16.34
CA ASP A 4 -1.26 7.63 16.57
C ASP A 4 -1.40 6.33 15.77
N VAL A 5 -0.96 6.36 14.51
CA VAL A 5 -1.04 5.21 13.60
C VAL A 5 0.28 5.01 12.87
N ILE A 6 0.74 3.76 12.78
CA ILE A 6 1.78 3.33 11.86
C ILE A 6 1.14 2.45 10.78
N VAL A 7 1.39 2.77 9.52
CA VAL A 7 0.99 1.93 8.36
C VAL A 7 2.22 1.27 7.78
N VAL A 8 2.19 -0.05 7.66
CA VAL A 8 3.30 -0.86 7.16
C VAL A 8 3.01 -1.34 5.75
N GLY A 9 3.75 -0.83 4.78
CA GLY A 9 3.64 -1.16 3.37
C GLY A 9 3.13 0.01 2.51
N GLY A 10 3.91 0.42 1.51
CA GLY A 10 3.62 1.55 0.61
C GLY A 10 2.84 1.19 -0.67
N GLY A 11 2.14 0.05 -0.70
CA GLY A 11 1.23 -0.29 -1.78
C GLY A 11 -0.05 0.57 -1.75
N HIS A 12 -0.98 0.35 -2.68
CA HIS A 12 -2.22 1.13 -2.77
C HIS A 12 -3.01 1.14 -1.46
N ALA A 13 -3.14 -0.01 -0.80
CA ALA A 13 -3.85 -0.11 0.48
C ALA A 13 -3.17 0.72 1.58
N GLY A 14 -1.84 0.73 1.62
CA GLY A 14 -1.09 1.53 2.60
C GLY A 14 -1.17 3.03 2.31
N CYS A 15 -1.11 3.43 1.05
CA CYS A 15 -1.30 4.83 0.65
C CYS A 15 -2.68 5.33 1.08
N GLU A 16 -3.74 4.59 0.76
CA GLU A 16 -5.11 4.96 1.13
C GLU A 16 -5.31 5.00 2.65
N ALA A 17 -4.81 3.98 3.37
CA ALA A 17 -4.90 3.94 4.83
C ALA A 17 -4.16 5.11 5.49
N SER A 18 -2.95 5.42 5.01
CA SER A 18 -2.15 6.53 5.56
C SER A 18 -2.80 7.88 5.32
N LEU A 19 -3.29 8.12 4.10
CA LEU A 19 -3.98 9.36 3.75
C LEU A 19 -5.29 9.51 4.54
N ALA A 20 -6.05 8.43 4.72
CA ALA A 20 -7.27 8.45 5.51
C ALA A 20 -6.99 8.82 6.97
N CYS A 21 -6.01 8.16 7.63
CA CYS A 21 -5.63 8.47 9.00
C CYS A 21 -5.15 9.93 9.14
N ALA A 22 -4.25 10.38 8.27
CA ALA A 22 -3.71 11.72 8.32
C ALA A 22 -4.79 12.80 8.09
N ARG A 23 -5.71 12.58 7.15
CA ARG A 23 -6.84 13.48 6.86
C ARG A 23 -7.86 13.54 8.00
N MET A 24 -7.95 12.49 8.83
CA MET A 24 -8.72 12.51 10.08
C MET A 24 -8.01 13.25 11.23
N GLY A 25 -6.79 13.73 11.01
CA GLY A 25 -6.01 14.46 12.01
C GLY A 25 -5.09 13.59 12.86
N GLU A 26 -4.99 12.29 12.57
CA GLU A 26 -4.12 11.38 13.31
C GLU A 26 -2.66 11.51 12.85
N LYS A 27 -1.73 11.62 13.79
CA LYS A 27 -0.30 11.64 13.49
C LYS A 27 0.13 10.27 12.98
N THR A 28 0.36 10.18 11.68
CA THR A 28 0.52 8.94 10.94
C THR A 28 1.95 8.78 10.40
N LEU A 29 2.50 7.58 10.50
CA LEU A 29 3.74 7.18 9.86
C LEU A 29 3.46 6.09 8.82
N LEU A 30 3.83 6.32 7.57
CA LEU A 30 3.89 5.27 6.55
C LEU A 30 5.31 4.73 6.46
N VAL A 31 5.46 3.44 6.76
CA VAL A 31 6.74 2.73 6.62
C VAL A 31 6.70 1.86 5.37
N THR A 32 7.67 2.02 4.50
CA THR A 32 7.81 1.22 3.27
C THR A 32 9.26 0.82 3.06
N ILE A 33 9.49 -0.27 2.32
CA ILE A 33 10.84 -0.77 2.03
C ILE A 33 11.59 0.21 1.12
N ASN A 34 10.89 0.81 0.15
CA ASN A 34 11.49 1.70 -0.85
C ASN A 34 10.44 2.70 -1.36
N PHE A 35 10.73 4.00 -1.32
CA PHE A 35 9.84 5.04 -1.83
C PHE A 35 9.59 4.95 -3.34
N ASN A 36 10.52 4.39 -4.11
CA ASN A 36 10.34 4.22 -5.55
C ASN A 36 9.22 3.23 -5.91
N ASN A 37 8.78 2.41 -4.95
CA ASN A 37 7.76 1.38 -5.14
C ASN A 37 6.40 1.76 -4.54
N ILE A 38 6.29 2.98 -4.05
CA ILE A 38 5.01 3.49 -3.55
C ILE A 38 3.97 3.47 -4.68
N ALA A 39 2.84 2.82 -4.42
CA ALA A 39 1.73 2.66 -5.35
C ALA A 39 2.14 2.12 -6.73
N ASP A 40 3.23 1.32 -6.80
CA ASP A 40 3.64 0.71 -8.08
C ASP A 40 2.59 -0.27 -8.59
N MET A 41 2.49 -0.32 -9.91
CA MET A 41 1.65 -1.26 -10.66
C MET A 41 2.54 -2.14 -11.56
N PRO A 42 3.24 -3.14 -10.99
CA PRO A 42 4.31 -3.85 -11.69
C PRO A 42 3.83 -4.61 -12.92
N CYS A 43 2.65 -5.22 -12.87
CA CYS A 43 2.14 -6.05 -13.94
C CYS A 43 1.40 -5.25 -15.01
N ASN A 44 0.39 -4.49 -14.63
CA ASN A 44 -0.49 -3.78 -15.55
C ASN A 44 -0.94 -2.45 -14.93
N PRO A 45 -0.44 -1.31 -15.40
CA PRO A 45 -0.77 -0.01 -14.88
C PRO A 45 -2.18 0.40 -15.29
N SER A 46 -3.18 -0.31 -14.82
CA SER A 46 -4.58 -0.02 -15.10
C SER A 46 -5.48 -0.18 -13.89
N ILE A 47 -6.40 0.76 -13.76
CA ILE A 47 -7.45 0.77 -12.74
C ILE A 47 -8.79 0.66 -13.46
N GLY A 48 -9.62 -0.29 -13.03
CA GLY A 48 -10.95 -0.45 -13.65
C GLY A 48 -11.38 -1.90 -13.78
N GLY A 49 -12.46 -2.09 -14.52
CA GLY A 49 -13.13 -3.38 -14.64
C GLY A 49 -14.28 -3.54 -13.63
N SER A 50 -14.98 -4.66 -13.72
CA SER A 50 -16.20 -4.93 -12.96
C SER A 50 -16.02 -5.12 -11.45
N ALA A 51 -14.80 -5.35 -10.99
CA ALA A 51 -14.50 -5.44 -9.56
C ALA A 51 -13.68 -4.23 -9.08
N LYS A 52 -12.44 -4.10 -9.54
CA LYS A 52 -11.54 -3.02 -9.10
C LYS A 52 -12.13 -1.63 -9.32
N GLY A 53 -12.76 -1.39 -10.47
CA GLY A 53 -13.35 -0.09 -10.79
C GLY A 53 -14.53 0.30 -9.89
N ILE A 54 -15.26 -0.67 -9.34
CA ILE A 54 -16.33 -0.41 -8.36
C ILE A 54 -15.72 -0.01 -7.02
N VAL A 55 -14.78 -0.82 -6.51
CA VAL A 55 -14.12 -0.55 -5.23
C VAL A 55 -13.41 0.81 -5.23
N VAL A 56 -12.71 1.15 -6.33
CA VAL A 56 -12.03 2.46 -6.43
C VAL A 56 -13.02 3.61 -6.37
N ARG A 57 -14.21 3.50 -6.95
CA ARG A 57 -15.26 4.52 -6.83
C ARG A 57 -15.81 4.67 -5.42
N GLU A 58 -15.94 3.56 -4.70
CA GLU A 58 -16.36 3.60 -3.30
C GLU A 58 -15.31 4.31 -2.43
N ILE A 59 -14.03 4.01 -2.65
CA ILE A 59 -12.92 4.70 -1.97
C ILE A 59 -12.90 6.18 -2.34
N ASP A 60 -13.05 6.53 -3.62
CA ASP A 60 -13.08 7.90 -4.12
C ASP A 60 -14.24 8.71 -3.48
N ALA A 61 -15.41 8.11 -3.35
CA ALA A 61 -16.55 8.73 -2.68
C ALA A 61 -16.31 9.02 -1.18
N LEU A 62 -15.36 8.33 -0.57
CA LEU A 62 -14.90 8.55 0.81
C LEU A 62 -13.68 9.48 0.90
N GLY A 63 -13.26 10.08 -0.20
CA GLY A 63 -12.11 10.96 -0.26
C GLY A 63 -10.77 10.25 -0.48
N GLY A 64 -10.78 9.06 -1.08
CA GLY A 64 -9.58 8.31 -1.45
C GLY A 64 -8.79 8.94 -2.59
N GLU A 65 -7.55 8.53 -2.75
CA GLU A 65 -6.59 9.15 -3.66
C GLU A 65 -6.41 8.40 -5.00
N MET A 66 -6.70 7.09 -5.03
CA MET A 66 -6.44 6.25 -6.21
C MET A 66 -7.16 6.77 -7.48
N GLY A 67 -8.42 7.17 -7.35
CA GLY A 67 -9.21 7.72 -8.46
C GLY A 67 -8.60 9.03 -8.97
N TYR A 68 -8.28 9.92 -8.06
CA TYR A 68 -7.69 11.23 -8.37
C TYR A 68 -6.30 11.11 -9.04
N CYS A 69 -5.41 10.27 -8.51
CA CYS A 69 -4.14 9.98 -9.15
C CYS A 69 -4.30 9.36 -10.53
N ALA A 70 -5.30 8.47 -10.71
CA ALA A 70 -5.58 7.87 -12.01
C ALA A 70 -6.05 8.92 -13.01
N ASP A 71 -6.94 9.83 -12.61
CA ASP A 71 -7.43 10.90 -13.48
C ASP A 71 -6.33 11.87 -13.90
N LYS A 72 -5.38 12.17 -13.02
CA LYS A 72 -4.24 13.03 -13.36
C LYS A 72 -3.19 12.39 -14.28
N THR A 73 -3.07 11.07 -14.23
CA THR A 73 -1.95 10.36 -14.87
C THR A 73 -2.38 9.38 -15.96
N HIS A 74 -3.65 9.38 -16.33
CA HIS A 74 -4.17 8.47 -17.33
C HIS A 74 -3.58 8.70 -18.72
N LEU A 75 -3.42 7.61 -19.45
CA LEU A 75 -3.09 7.61 -20.87
C LEU A 75 -4.33 7.36 -21.71
N GLN A 76 -5.26 6.57 -21.21
CA GLN A 76 -6.52 6.25 -21.90
C GLN A 76 -7.59 5.87 -20.87
N ILE A 77 -8.80 6.32 -21.08
CA ILE A 77 -10.01 5.85 -20.36
C ILE A 77 -10.95 5.22 -21.39
N LYS A 78 -11.43 4.01 -21.09
CA LYS A 78 -12.33 3.27 -21.97
C LYS A 78 -13.44 2.58 -21.19
N MET A 79 -14.66 2.63 -21.72
CA MET A 79 -15.77 1.83 -21.22
C MET A 79 -15.63 0.39 -21.70
N LEU A 80 -15.58 -0.57 -20.78
CA LEU A 80 -15.57 -2.01 -21.08
C LEU A 80 -16.99 -2.58 -21.10
N ASN A 81 -17.13 -3.73 -21.77
CA ASN A 81 -18.35 -4.54 -21.78
C ASN A 81 -19.62 -3.80 -22.28
N VAL A 82 -19.47 -2.83 -23.17
CA VAL A 82 -20.58 -2.00 -23.66
C VAL A 82 -21.71 -2.81 -24.27
N LYS A 83 -21.36 -3.98 -24.88
CA LYS A 83 -22.31 -4.91 -25.54
C LYS A 83 -22.89 -5.97 -24.58
N LYS A 84 -22.43 -6.05 -23.34
CA LYS A 84 -22.78 -7.13 -22.40
C LYS A 84 -23.87 -6.75 -21.37
N GLY A 85 -24.49 -5.59 -21.53
CA GLY A 85 -25.50 -5.10 -20.61
C GLY A 85 -24.95 -4.19 -19.50
N PRO A 86 -25.82 -3.42 -18.81
CA PRO A 86 -25.40 -2.35 -17.89
C PRO A 86 -24.70 -2.84 -16.64
N GLY A 87 -25.05 -4.02 -16.11
CA GLY A 87 -24.48 -4.56 -14.87
C GLY A 87 -22.98 -4.90 -14.91
N VAL A 88 -22.41 -5.07 -16.10
CA VAL A 88 -20.99 -5.36 -16.29
C VAL A 88 -20.23 -4.25 -17.01
N ARG A 89 -20.90 -3.16 -17.33
CA ARG A 89 -20.26 -1.96 -17.90
C ARG A 89 -19.38 -1.32 -16.85
N SER A 90 -18.11 -1.10 -17.18
CA SER A 90 -17.17 -0.52 -16.24
C SER A 90 -16.11 0.30 -16.95
N LEU A 91 -15.66 1.35 -16.33
CA LEU A 91 -14.52 2.12 -16.81
C LEU A 91 -13.23 1.34 -16.56
N ARG A 92 -12.30 1.49 -17.50
CA ARG A 92 -10.90 1.10 -17.34
C ARG A 92 -10.03 2.29 -17.69
N CYS A 93 -9.27 2.73 -16.71
CA CYS A 93 -8.25 3.75 -16.85
C CYS A 93 -6.90 3.05 -17.03
N GLN A 94 -6.22 3.32 -18.13
CA GLN A 94 -4.82 2.94 -18.33
C GLN A 94 -3.97 4.09 -17.79
N GLY A 95 -3.24 3.86 -16.71
CA GLY A 95 -2.36 4.85 -16.09
C GLY A 95 -0.96 4.87 -16.72
N CYS A 96 -0.27 5.97 -16.57
CA CYS A 96 1.16 6.05 -16.85
C CYS A 96 1.94 5.36 -15.72
N LYS A 97 2.65 4.28 -16.02
CA LYS A 97 3.42 3.49 -15.02
C LYS A 97 4.43 4.34 -14.25
N VAL A 98 4.96 5.40 -14.87
CA VAL A 98 5.97 6.27 -14.26
C VAL A 98 5.34 7.43 -13.49
N ASN A 99 4.29 8.04 -14.02
CA ASN A 99 3.71 9.25 -13.43
C ASN A 99 2.76 8.96 -12.29
N TYR A 100 2.06 7.83 -12.33
CA TYR A 100 1.09 7.47 -11.27
C TYR A 100 1.75 7.30 -9.88
N PRO A 101 2.83 6.50 -9.73
CA PRO A 101 3.56 6.42 -8.46
C PRO A 101 4.15 7.77 -8.00
N LYS A 102 4.62 8.58 -8.94
CA LYS A 102 5.16 9.91 -8.62
C LYS A 102 4.09 10.86 -8.07
N GLU A 103 2.89 10.86 -8.67
CA GLU A 103 1.79 11.69 -8.20
C GLU A 103 1.33 11.23 -6.82
N MET A 104 1.19 9.91 -6.59
CA MET A 104 0.86 9.35 -5.28
C MET A 104 1.90 9.73 -4.22
N LEU A 105 3.19 9.55 -4.52
CA LEU A 105 4.28 9.91 -3.59
C LEU A 105 4.27 11.41 -3.28
N LYS A 106 3.98 12.25 -4.27
CA LYS A 106 3.83 13.70 -4.09
C LYS A 106 2.71 14.00 -3.10
N THR A 107 1.52 13.45 -3.31
CA THR A 107 0.38 13.62 -2.41
C THR A 107 0.70 13.20 -0.98
N LEU A 108 1.33 12.02 -0.81
CA LEU A 108 1.75 11.54 0.51
C LEU A 108 2.70 12.51 1.22
N LYS A 109 3.68 13.07 0.49
CA LYS A 109 4.65 14.03 1.05
C LYS A 109 4.06 15.39 1.39
N GLU A 110 3.02 15.81 0.68
CA GLU A 110 2.35 17.10 0.86
C GLU A 110 1.20 17.04 1.89
N THR A 111 0.84 15.83 2.34
CA THR A 111 -0.27 15.64 3.29
C THR A 111 0.19 15.96 4.72
N GLU A 112 -0.52 16.86 5.38
CA GLU A 112 -0.31 17.18 6.80
C GLU A 112 -0.53 15.95 7.69
N ASN A 113 0.13 15.88 8.83
CA ASN A 113 0.09 14.78 9.80
C ASN A 113 0.60 13.42 9.27
N LEU A 114 1.22 13.38 8.08
CA LEU A 114 1.78 12.17 7.48
C LEU A 114 3.30 12.27 7.35
N GLU A 115 3.99 11.36 7.99
CA GLU A 115 5.43 11.16 7.82
C GLU A 115 5.70 9.87 7.05
N LEU A 116 6.77 9.88 6.24
CA LEU A 116 7.19 8.72 5.43
C LEU A 116 8.56 8.25 5.90
N LYS A 117 8.72 6.92 6.01
CA LYS A 117 10.00 6.32 6.39
C LYS A 117 10.32 5.10 5.53
N GLU A 118 11.55 5.04 5.01
CA GLU A 118 12.09 3.82 4.41
C GLU A 118 12.69 2.94 5.50
N ALA A 119 12.06 1.77 5.73
CA ALA A 119 12.57 0.75 6.64
C ALA A 119 11.90 -0.60 6.37
N ILE A 120 12.56 -1.68 6.76
CA ILE A 120 11.96 -3.02 6.79
C ILE A 120 11.46 -3.26 8.21
N VAL A 121 10.17 -3.51 8.36
CA VAL A 121 9.56 -3.86 9.64
C VAL A 121 9.84 -5.34 9.93
N LYS A 122 10.45 -5.58 11.08
CA LYS A 122 10.85 -6.91 11.55
C LYS A 122 9.80 -7.54 12.47
N GLU A 123 9.31 -6.78 13.43
CA GLU A 123 8.40 -7.29 14.47
C GLU A 123 7.34 -6.26 14.85
N LEU A 124 6.20 -6.74 15.33
CA LEU A 124 5.25 -5.93 16.10
C LEU A 124 5.67 -5.91 17.57
N LEU A 125 5.66 -4.72 18.15
CA LEU A 125 5.84 -4.56 19.60
C LEU A 125 4.48 -4.76 20.29
N VAL A 126 4.35 -5.86 21.01
CA VAL A 126 3.10 -6.26 21.69
C VAL A 126 3.35 -6.48 23.17
N ARG A 127 2.49 -5.91 24.02
CA ARG A 127 2.47 -6.11 25.46
C ARG A 127 1.01 -6.24 25.94
N ASP A 128 0.72 -7.23 26.76
CA ASP A 128 -0.62 -7.48 27.29
C ASP A 128 -1.72 -7.54 26.21
N ASN A 129 -1.41 -8.25 25.09
CA ASN A 129 -2.27 -8.38 23.89
C ASN A 129 -2.62 -7.03 23.22
N LYS A 130 -1.83 -6.00 23.43
CA LYS A 130 -1.97 -4.71 22.76
C LYS A 130 -0.70 -4.38 21.99
N VAL A 131 -0.85 -3.99 20.72
CA VAL A 131 0.24 -3.43 19.95
C VAL A 131 0.56 -2.04 20.50
N TYR A 132 1.86 -1.72 20.60
CA TYR A 132 2.32 -0.39 20.97
C TYR A 132 3.40 0.17 20.05
N GLY A 133 3.66 -0.51 18.92
CA GLY A 133 4.62 -0.05 17.92
C GLY A 133 5.17 -1.17 17.03
N ILE A 134 6.27 -0.85 16.38
CA ILE A 134 7.01 -1.74 15.50
C ILE A 134 8.50 -1.70 15.83
N LEU A 135 9.20 -2.80 15.51
CA LEU A 135 10.65 -2.87 15.49
C LEU A 135 11.10 -3.01 14.03
N THR A 136 12.03 -2.18 13.60
CA THR A 136 12.63 -2.25 12.27
C THR A 136 13.82 -3.23 12.23
N GLU A 137 14.27 -3.59 11.04
CA GLU A 137 15.39 -4.55 10.88
C GLU A 137 16.72 -3.99 11.38
N ASP A 138 16.90 -2.68 11.33
CA ASP A 138 18.05 -1.95 11.87
C ASP A 138 18.01 -1.70 13.39
N GLY A 139 16.95 -2.19 14.05
CA GLY A 139 16.83 -2.19 15.51
C GLY A 139 16.17 -0.94 16.10
N GLU A 140 15.55 -0.09 15.28
CA GLU A 140 14.80 1.07 15.77
C GLU A 140 13.40 0.67 16.23
N GLU A 141 13.04 1.03 17.46
CA GLU A 141 11.68 0.92 17.96
C GLU A 141 10.90 2.20 17.68
N ILE A 142 9.72 2.07 17.06
CA ILE A 142 8.84 3.20 16.75
C ILE A 142 7.48 2.92 17.39
N HIS A 143 7.03 3.81 18.24
CA HIS A 143 5.83 3.61 19.05
C HIS A 143 4.60 4.25 18.42
N SER A 144 3.45 3.56 18.56
CA SER A 144 2.15 4.05 18.11
C SER A 144 1.01 3.41 18.89
N LYS A 145 -0.18 4.04 18.82
CA LYS A 145 -1.41 3.49 19.42
C LYS A 145 -2.02 2.35 18.60
N ALA A 146 -1.81 2.38 17.24
CA ALA A 146 -2.32 1.39 16.32
C ALA A 146 -1.32 1.11 15.20
N VAL A 147 -1.35 -0.12 14.66
CA VAL A 147 -0.56 -0.51 13.49
C VAL A 147 -1.49 -1.12 12.45
N ILE A 148 -1.42 -0.61 11.22
CA ILE A 148 -2.14 -1.12 10.06
C ILE A 148 -1.15 -1.87 9.18
N LEU A 149 -1.42 -3.14 8.91
CA LEU A 149 -0.57 -3.98 8.07
C LEU A 149 -1.14 -4.04 6.64
N THR A 150 -0.36 -3.59 5.68
CA THR A 150 -0.68 -3.60 4.24
C THR A 150 0.50 -4.13 3.43
N THR A 151 1.12 -5.19 3.93
CA THR A 151 2.38 -5.77 3.45
C THR A 151 2.27 -6.43 2.07
N GLY A 152 1.06 -6.63 1.56
CA GLY A 152 0.81 -7.19 0.23
C GLY A 152 1.49 -8.55 0.03
N THR A 153 2.27 -8.68 -1.03
CA THR A 153 2.97 -9.91 -1.41
C THR A 153 4.43 -9.94 -0.97
N TYR A 154 4.85 -9.09 -0.04
CA TYR A 154 6.26 -8.99 0.41
C TYR A 154 6.57 -9.78 1.68
N LEU A 155 5.54 -10.35 2.32
CA LEU A 155 5.70 -11.06 3.59
C LEU A 155 6.22 -12.47 3.35
N ASN A 156 7.49 -12.73 3.69
CA ASN A 156 8.20 -14.01 3.51
C ASN A 156 7.97 -14.63 2.12
N SER A 157 7.97 -13.79 1.09
CA SER A 157 7.58 -14.16 -0.27
C SER A 157 8.67 -14.88 -1.04
N ASP A 158 8.22 -15.71 -1.97
CA ASP A 158 9.06 -16.39 -2.95
C ASP A 158 8.66 -15.96 -4.36
N ILE A 159 9.65 -15.71 -5.20
CA ILE A 159 9.47 -15.55 -6.64
C ILE A 159 9.67 -16.91 -7.30
N MET A 160 8.72 -17.29 -8.15
CA MET A 160 8.77 -18.54 -8.91
C MET A 160 8.80 -18.22 -10.40
N CYS A 161 9.80 -18.76 -11.10
CA CYS A 161 9.92 -18.67 -12.53
C CYS A 161 10.22 -20.07 -13.12
N GLY A 162 9.22 -20.71 -13.71
CA GLY A 162 9.32 -22.12 -14.11
C GLY A 162 9.53 -23.01 -12.85
N HIS A 163 10.67 -23.70 -12.81
CA HIS A 163 11.06 -24.56 -11.69
C HIS A 163 11.99 -23.85 -10.68
N GLU A 164 12.46 -22.67 -10.99
CA GLU A 164 13.31 -21.89 -10.11
C GLU A 164 12.50 -21.15 -9.06
N LYS A 165 13.01 -21.16 -7.82
CA LYS A 165 12.39 -20.50 -6.68
C LYS A 165 13.46 -19.76 -5.89
N HIS A 166 13.25 -18.47 -5.63
CA HIS A 166 14.15 -17.65 -4.80
C HIS A 166 13.36 -16.67 -3.92
N LYS A 167 13.94 -16.31 -2.78
CA LYS A 167 13.37 -15.33 -1.85
C LYS A 167 13.47 -13.93 -2.44
N GLY A 168 12.41 -13.15 -2.32
CA GLY A 168 12.38 -11.74 -2.76
C GLY A 168 11.00 -11.23 -3.10
N GLY A 169 10.95 -9.96 -3.44
CA GLY A 169 9.79 -9.26 -3.98
C GLY A 169 9.92 -9.00 -5.49
N PRO A 170 8.89 -8.38 -6.12
CA PRO A 170 8.95 -7.96 -7.50
C PRO A 170 10.21 -7.14 -7.80
N HIS A 171 10.74 -7.24 -9.02
CA HIS A 171 11.95 -6.51 -9.46
C HIS A 171 13.24 -6.78 -8.67
N GLY A 172 13.34 -7.93 -7.97
CA GLY A 172 14.53 -8.30 -7.21
C GLY A 172 14.66 -7.59 -5.86
N GLU A 173 13.58 -7.09 -5.33
CA GLU A 173 13.54 -6.40 -4.05
C GLU A 173 13.64 -7.34 -2.86
N LYS A 174 14.05 -6.78 -1.72
CA LYS A 174 14.01 -7.47 -0.44
C LYS A 174 12.56 -7.69 -0.03
N ASN A 175 12.32 -8.81 0.65
CA ASN A 175 11.05 -9.07 1.33
C ASN A 175 11.23 -8.96 2.85
N SER A 176 10.11 -8.83 3.57
CA SER A 176 10.11 -8.87 5.04
C SER A 176 10.04 -10.33 5.49
N MET A 177 11.16 -10.88 5.89
CA MET A 177 11.25 -12.30 6.30
C MET A 177 10.74 -12.55 7.72
N TYR A 178 10.98 -11.62 8.63
CA TYR A 178 10.76 -11.84 10.07
C TYR A 178 9.35 -11.43 10.54
N LEU A 179 8.69 -10.52 9.84
CA LEU A 179 7.38 -10.01 10.26
C LEU A 179 6.32 -11.13 10.27
N SER A 180 6.37 -12.07 9.34
CA SER A 180 5.45 -13.22 9.33
C SER A 180 5.58 -14.08 10.59
N ASP A 181 6.81 -14.29 11.07
CA ASP A 181 7.05 -15.05 12.30
C ASP A 181 6.54 -14.28 13.53
N SER A 182 6.70 -12.95 13.53
CA SER A 182 6.15 -12.08 14.57
C SER A 182 4.63 -12.13 14.60
N LEU A 183 3.96 -12.13 13.44
CA LEU A 183 2.51 -12.25 13.35
C LEU A 183 2.02 -13.60 13.87
N ALA A 184 2.61 -14.71 13.40
CA ALA A 184 2.28 -16.05 13.86
C ALA A 184 2.46 -16.21 15.38
N LYS A 185 3.53 -15.65 15.95
CA LYS A 185 3.80 -15.64 17.39
C LYS A 185 2.74 -14.90 18.21
N ASN A 186 2.08 -13.91 17.61
CA ASN A 186 0.99 -13.15 18.20
C ASN A 186 -0.40 -13.68 17.84
N GLY A 187 -0.49 -14.84 17.18
CA GLY A 187 -1.76 -15.50 16.85
C GLY A 187 -2.49 -14.92 15.65
N ILE A 188 -1.77 -14.24 14.75
CA ILE A 188 -2.29 -13.61 13.52
C ILE A 188 -1.85 -14.43 12.31
#